data_d252ffd05608a51f7f7c3f7111c7048d
#
_entry.id   d252ffd05608a51f7f7c3f7111c7048d
#
_cell.length_a   1.000
_cell.length_b   1.000
_cell.length_c   1.000
_cell.angle_alpha   90.00
_cell.angle_beta   90.00
_cell.angle_gamma   90.00
#
_symmetry.space_group_name_H-M   'P 1'
#
loop_
_entity.id
_entity.type
_entity.pdbx_description
1 polymer ?
#
loop_
_entity_poly.entity_id
_entity_poly.type
_entity_poly.pdbx_seq_one_letter_code
_entity_poly.pdbx_strand_id
1 'polypeptide(L)'
;MKIAIVGDTHFGAVFGLGKPNDSGGNTRIDDYESTFNYIVDYCVENNVKVLIQTGDLFEDRKPTGAALMAADRCLRRLSTNGIRTYIIMGNHDYLRFPGGFSSYLEAIPANNYDKVTI
;
A
#
# COMPACT_ATOMS: atom_id res chain seq x y z
N MET A 1 1.51 -5.49 -23.71
CA MET A 1 1.41 -5.65 -22.23
C MET A 1 0.95 -4.33 -21.64
N LYS A 2 0.05 -4.37 -20.66
CA LYS A 2 -0.43 -3.18 -19.93
C LYS A 2 0.24 -3.09 -18.57
N ILE A 3 0.68 -1.90 -18.20
CA ILE A 3 1.30 -1.60 -16.91
C ILE A 3 0.46 -0.50 -16.24
N ALA A 4 0.12 -0.66 -14.98
CA ALA A 4 -0.47 0.38 -14.16
C ALA A 4 0.62 1.07 -13.33
N ILE A 5 0.54 2.38 -13.22
CA ILE A 5 1.42 3.18 -12.37
C ILE A 5 0.55 3.94 -11.38
N VAL A 6 0.85 3.76 -10.09
CA VAL A 6 0.12 4.38 -8.98
C VAL A 6 1.13 5.09 -8.10
N GLY A 7 0.85 6.33 -7.73
CA GLY A 7 1.72 7.10 -6.85
C GLY A 7 0.99 7.68 -5.66
N ASP A 8 1.75 8.01 -4.63
CA ASP A 8 1.34 8.83 -3.50
C ASP A 8 0.00 8.38 -2.87
N THR A 9 -0.14 7.10 -2.58
CA THR A 9 -1.37 6.56 -2.00
C THR A 9 -1.61 7.01 -0.56
N HIS A 10 -0.54 7.25 0.21
CA HIS A 10 -0.59 7.83 1.55
C HIS A 10 -1.58 7.14 2.50
N PHE A 11 -1.56 5.80 2.55
CA PHE A 11 -2.38 5.05 3.49
C PHE A 11 -2.18 5.57 4.92
N GLY A 12 -3.28 5.88 5.60
CA GLY A 12 -3.28 6.41 6.96
C GLY A 12 -3.40 7.93 7.04
N ALA A 13 -3.43 8.67 5.94
CA ALA A 13 -3.62 10.12 5.93
C ALA A 13 -5.06 10.47 6.36
N VAL A 14 -5.23 10.90 7.60
CA VAL A 14 -6.54 11.25 8.14
C VAL A 14 -6.72 12.76 8.34
N PHE A 15 -5.66 13.49 8.69
CA PHE A 15 -5.65 14.95 8.86
C PHE A 15 -6.83 15.47 9.70
N GLY A 16 -7.20 14.76 10.77
CA GLY A 16 -8.35 15.10 11.60
C GLY A 16 -9.71 14.82 10.97
N LEU A 17 -9.75 14.22 9.80
CA LEU A 17 -10.97 13.81 9.09
C LEU A 17 -11.36 12.38 9.43
N GLY A 18 -12.60 12.02 9.10
CA GLY A 18 -13.12 10.68 9.35
C GLY A 18 -13.49 10.43 10.79
N LYS A 19 -13.85 9.20 11.09
CA LYS A 19 -14.31 8.75 12.42
C LYS A 19 -13.66 7.41 12.77
N PRO A 20 -13.45 7.10 14.06
CA PRO A 20 -13.06 5.75 14.45
C PRO A 20 -14.02 4.71 13.90
N ASN A 21 -13.49 3.56 13.45
CA ASN A 21 -14.28 2.44 12.98
C ASN A 21 -14.14 1.23 13.91
N ASP A 22 -14.95 0.19 13.67
CA ASP A 22 -15.02 -1.00 14.53
C ASP A 22 -13.75 -1.87 14.46
N SER A 23 -12.89 -1.67 13.45
CA SER A 23 -11.64 -2.42 13.29
C SER A 23 -10.43 -1.76 13.96
N GLY A 24 -10.65 -0.73 14.79
CA GLY A 24 -9.59 -0.02 15.50
C GLY A 24 -8.85 1.02 14.66
N GLY A 25 -9.33 1.31 13.47
CA GLY A 25 -8.78 2.33 12.57
C GLY A 25 -9.68 3.54 12.43
N ASN A 26 -9.68 4.12 11.24
CA ASN A 26 -10.44 5.31 10.90
C ASN A 26 -11.12 5.11 9.54
N THR A 27 -12.32 5.69 9.36
CA THR A 27 -13.07 5.58 8.10
C THR A 27 -12.30 6.10 6.89
N ARG A 28 -11.34 7.02 7.09
CA ARG A 28 -10.43 7.47 6.00
C ARG A 28 -9.54 6.35 5.50
N ILE A 29 -9.10 5.45 6.38
CA ILE A 29 -8.33 4.26 5.98
C ILE A 29 -9.19 3.34 5.12
N ASP A 30 -10.45 3.16 5.47
CA ASP A 30 -11.40 2.38 4.67
C ASP A 30 -11.58 3.00 3.28
N ASP A 31 -11.61 4.33 3.17
CA ASP A 31 -11.69 5.04 1.89
C ASP A 31 -10.45 4.78 1.02
N TYR A 32 -9.25 4.83 1.59
CA TYR A 32 -8.01 4.50 0.88
C TYR A 32 -8.02 3.06 0.39
N GLU A 33 -8.43 2.14 1.25
CA GLU A 33 -8.52 0.72 0.89
C GLU A 33 -9.51 0.51 -0.25
N SER A 34 -10.70 1.11 -0.17
CA SER A 34 -11.71 1.04 -1.22
C SER A 34 -11.21 1.60 -2.55
N THR A 35 -10.52 2.74 -2.51
CA THR A 35 -9.95 3.36 -3.71
C THR A 35 -8.87 2.48 -4.33
N PHE A 36 -7.99 1.92 -3.50
CA PHE A 36 -6.94 1.03 -4.00
C PHE A 36 -7.55 -0.27 -4.55
N ASN A 37 -8.56 -0.81 -3.91
CA ASN A 37 -9.29 -1.98 -4.41
C ASN A 37 -9.97 -1.70 -5.76
N TYR A 38 -10.46 -0.49 -5.99
CA TYR A 38 -10.95 -0.09 -7.30
C TYR A 38 -9.83 -0.18 -8.37
N ILE A 39 -8.60 0.25 -8.02
CA ILE A 39 -7.44 0.11 -8.91
C ILE A 39 -7.14 -1.36 -9.18
N VAL A 40 -7.19 -2.21 -8.16
CA VAL A 40 -6.99 -3.66 -8.32
C VAL A 40 -8.04 -4.24 -9.27
N ASP A 41 -9.31 -3.90 -9.07
CA ASP A 41 -10.41 -4.37 -9.93
C ASP A 41 -10.20 -3.92 -11.38
N TYR A 42 -9.81 -2.67 -11.59
CA TYR A 42 -9.49 -2.15 -12.92
C TYR A 42 -8.36 -2.96 -13.58
N CYS A 43 -7.30 -3.24 -12.82
CA CYS A 43 -6.18 -4.04 -13.32
C CYS A 43 -6.61 -5.45 -13.74
N VAL A 44 -7.45 -6.08 -12.96
CA VAL A 44 -7.99 -7.43 -13.26
C VAL A 44 -8.85 -7.39 -14.52
N GLU A 45 -9.80 -6.47 -14.59
CA GLU A 45 -10.76 -6.34 -15.69
C GLU A 45 -10.09 -5.97 -17.01
N ASN A 46 -9.02 -5.19 -16.96
CA ASN A 46 -8.29 -4.72 -18.15
C ASN A 46 -7.04 -5.52 -18.48
N ASN A 47 -6.87 -6.67 -17.84
CA ASN A 47 -5.74 -7.58 -18.09
C ASN A 47 -4.36 -6.92 -17.89
N VAL A 48 -4.27 -6.04 -16.89
CA VAL A 48 -3.00 -5.45 -16.45
C VAL A 48 -2.19 -6.52 -15.75
N LYS A 49 -0.92 -6.65 -16.07
CA LYS A 49 -0.04 -7.71 -15.53
C LYS A 49 1.01 -7.17 -14.57
N VAL A 50 1.28 -5.89 -14.61
CA VAL A 50 2.29 -5.25 -13.78
C VAL A 50 1.71 -3.96 -13.19
N LEU A 51 1.92 -3.75 -11.89
CA LEU A 51 1.63 -2.51 -11.20
C LEU A 51 2.92 -1.98 -10.57
N ILE A 52 3.18 -0.69 -10.78
CA ILE A 52 4.32 0.01 -10.16
C ILE A 52 3.75 1.06 -9.22
N GLN A 53 4.08 0.95 -7.94
CA GLN A 53 3.77 1.96 -6.93
C GLN A 53 5.01 2.83 -6.72
N THR A 54 4.90 4.12 -7.01
CA THR A 54 6.06 5.02 -7.17
C THR A 54 6.50 5.72 -5.88
N GLY A 55 6.10 5.21 -4.75
CA GLY A 55 6.52 5.73 -3.45
C GLY A 55 5.38 6.35 -2.64
N ASP A 56 5.69 6.65 -1.39
CA ASP A 56 4.74 7.17 -0.40
C ASP A 56 3.46 6.31 -0.30
N LEU A 57 3.67 5.01 -0.12
CA LEU A 57 2.57 4.09 0.12
C LEU A 57 1.83 4.46 1.41
N PHE A 58 2.57 4.83 2.46
CA PHE A 58 2.04 5.30 3.73
C PHE A 58 2.23 6.81 3.90
N GLU A 59 1.29 7.46 4.60
CA GLU A 59 1.43 8.85 5.02
C GLU A 59 2.52 9.00 6.08
N ASP A 60 2.48 8.14 7.08
CA ASP A 60 3.42 8.21 8.19
C ASP A 60 4.58 7.23 8.00
N ARG A 61 5.77 7.67 8.42
CA ARG A 61 6.94 6.78 8.50
C ARG A 61 6.75 5.64 9.48
N LYS A 62 5.82 5.83 10.45
CA LYS A 62 5.37 4.84 11.43
C LYS A 62 3.87 4.63 11.26
N PRO A 63 3.42 3.90 10.25
CA PRO A 63 2.00 3.70 10.02
C PRO A 63 1.35 2.92 11.16
N THR A 64 0.07 3.18 11.38
CA THR A 64 -0.72 2.40 12.34
C THR A 64 -0.91 0.97 11.86
N GLY A 65 -1.23 0.06 12.79
CA GLY A 65 -1.56 -1.32 12.43
C GLY A 65 -2.72 -1.40 11.44
N ALA A 66 -3.72 -0.52 11.59
CA ALA A 66 -4.85 -0.48 10.67
C ALA A 66 -4.42 -0.11 9.23
N ALA A 67 -3.53 0.88 9.08
CA ALA A 67 -3.00 1.28 7.77
C ALA A 67 -2.15 0.17 7.15
N LEU A 68 -1.29 -0.49 7.96
CA LEU A 68 -0.48 -1.63 7.51
C LEU A 68 -1.37 -2.77 7.01
N MET A 69 -2.40 -3.12 7.76
CA MET A 69 -3.31 -4.21 7.40
C MET A 69 -4.11 -3.90 6.14
N ALA A 70 -4.57 -2.65 5.98
CA ALA A 70 -5.30 -2.23 4.79
C ALA A 70 -4.41 -2.33 3.53
N ALA A 71 -3.20 -1.82 3.59
CA ALA A 71 -2.23 -1.93 2.51
C ALA A 71 -1.89 -3.40 2.20
N ASP A 72 -1.67 -4.21 3.22
CA ASP A 72 -1.39 -5.64 3.08
C ASP A 72 -2.51 -6.37 2.33
N ARG A 73 -3.77 -6.12 2.69
CA ARG A 73 -4.92 -6.74 2.01
C ARG A 73 -4.95 -6.39 0.52
N CYS A 74 -4.67 -5.13 0.18
CA CYS A 74 -4.63 -4.68 -1.23
C CYS A 74 -3.50 -5.35 -2.00
N LEU A 75 -2.30 -5.41 -1.44
CA LEU A 75 -1.14 -6.05 -2.05
C LEU A 75 -1.36 -7.56 -2.23
N ARG A 76 -1.99 -8.19 -1.26
CA ARG A 76 -2.38 -9.60 -1.34
C ARG A 76 -3.33 -9.85 -2.51
N ARG A 77 -4.33 -8.99 -2.70
CA ARG A 77 -5.25 -9.11 -3.84
C ARG A 77 -4.53 -9.01 -5.18
N LEU A 78 -3.58 -8.08 -5.31
CA LEU A 78 -2.75 -7.97 -6.52
C LEU A 78 -2.02 -9.28 -6.80
N SER A 79 -1.32 -9.81 -5.80
CA SER A 79 -0.57 -11.05 -5.93
C SER A 79 -1.48 -12.24 -6.27
N THR A 80 -2.61 -12.38 -5.58
CA THR A 80 -3.58 -13.46 -5.80
C THR A 80 -4.15 -13.43 -7.21
N ASN A 81 -4.30 -12.24 -7.80
CA ASN A 81 -4.77 -12.07 -9.18
C ASN A 81 -3.64 -12.12 -10.23
N GLY A 82 -2.45 -12.50 -9.82
CA GLY A 82 -1.33 -12.68 -10.73
C GLY A 82 -0.69 -11.40 -11.21
N ILE A 83 -0.98 -10.25 -10.58
CA ILE A 83 -0.43 -8.95 -10.92
C ILE A 83 0.92 -8.77 -10.21
N ARG A 84 1.98 -8.65 -10.97
CA ARG A 84 3.32 -8.41 -10.43
C ARG A 84 3.43 -6.96 -9.97
N THR A 85 3.78 -6.76 -8.72
CA THR A 85 3.79 -5.44 -8.08
C THR A 85 5.20 -5.05 -7.66
N TYR A 86 5.62 -3.87 -8.07
CA TYR A 86 6.87 -3.26 -7.66
C TYR A 86 6.57 -2.01 -6.83
N ILE A 87 7.19 -1.89 -5.66
CA ILE A 87 7.00 -0.75 -4.75
C ILE A 87 8.33 -0.04 -4.58
N ILE A 88 8.35 1.24 -4.89
CA ILE A 88 9.51 2.10 -4.69
C ILE A 88 9.32 2.87 -3.38
N MET A 89 10.35 2.97 -2.55
CA MET A 89 10.29 3.75 -1.34
C MET A 89 10.27 5.25 -1.65
N GLY A 90 9.25 5.96 -1.13
CA GLY A 90 9.17 7.41 -1.13
C GLY A 90 9.66 8.02 0.19
N ASN A 91 9.54 9.35 0.32
CA ASN A 91 10.00 10.08 1.50
C ASN A 91 9.30 9.68 2.79
N HIS A 92 8.05 9.28 2.71
CA HIS A 92 7.22 8.87 3.85
C HIS A 92 7.39 7.39 4.22
N ASP A 93 8.17 6.64 3.45
CA ASP A 93 8.24 5.18 3.60
C ASP A 93 9.44 4.73 4.44
N TYR A 94 10.32 5.62 4.87
CA TYR A 94 11.50 5.22 5.63
C TYR A 94 11.85 6.16 6.78
N LEU A 95 12.51 5.60 7.79
CA LEU A 95 13.11 6.30 8.92
C LEU A 95 14.62 6.28 8.77
N ARG A 96 15.26 7.44 8.96
CA ARG A 96 16.71 7.55 9.01
C ARG A 96 17.19 7.44 10.45
N PHE A 97 18.33 6.79 10.63
CA PHE A 97 19.03 6.73 11.90
C PHE A 97 20.56 6.71 11.63
N PRO A 98 21.41 7.01 12.65
CA PRO A 98 22.85 6.85 12.48
C PRO A 98 23.19 5.42 12.06
N GLY A 99 23.83 5.26 10.91
CA GLY A 99 24.20 3.96 10.36
C GLY A 99 23.27 3.38 9.32
N GLY A 100 22.14 4.05 8.99
CA GLY A 100 21.28 3.56 7.94
C GLY A 100 19.85 4.10 7.94
N PHE A 101 18.96 3.28 7.42
CA PHE A 101 17.51 3.54 7.43
C PHE A 101 16.74 2.23 7.60
N SER A 102 15.48 2.35 8.02
CA SER A 102 14.53 1.25 8.06
C SER A 102 13.18 1.70 7.51
N SER A 103 12.38 0.76 7.05
CA SER A 103 11.05 1.05 6.51
C SER A 103 10.03 0.08 7.07
N TYR A 104 8.84 0.58 7.37
CA TYR A 104 7.67 -0.25 7.69
C TYR A 104 7.16 -1.03 6.47
N LEU A 105 7.59 -0.70 5.27
CA LEU A 105 7.36 -1.56 4.11
C LEU A 105 7.96 -2.96 4.32
N GLU A 106 9.05 -3.05 5.05
CA GLU A 106 9.67 -4.34 5.40
C GLU A 106 8.81 -5.18 6.34
N ALA A 107 7.90 -4.55 7.09
CA ALA A 107 6.96 -5.24 7.96
C ALA A 107 5.78 -5.84 7.19
N ILE A 108 5.54 -5.38 5.97
CA ILE A 108 4.55 -6.00 5.08
C ILE A 108 5.13 -7.34 4.66
N PRO A 109 4.42 -8.46 4.87
CA PRO A 109 4.93 -9.77 4.49
C PRO A 109 4.93 -9.98 2.97
N ALA A 110 5.47 -9.00 2.25
CA ALA A 110 5.63 -9.04 0.80
C ALA A 110 6.45 -10.25 0.36
N ASN A 111 7.36 -10.70 1.21
CA ASN A 111 8.13 -11.93 0.98
C ASN A 111 7.25 -13.20 0.97
N ASN A 112 6.02 -13.12 1.49
CA ASN A 112 5.05 -14.20 1.44
C ASN A 112 4.17 -14.13 0.19
N TYR A 113 4.35 -13.11 -0.65
CA TYR A 113 3.63 -12.95 -1.90
C TYR A 113 4.60 -13.09 -3.07
N ASP A 114 4.42 -14.12 -3.88
CA ASP A 114 5.31 -14.44 -5.01
C ASP A 114 5.51 -13.29 -5.99
N LYS A 115 4.65 -12.28 -5.95
CA LYS A 115 4.57 -11.26 -7.00
C LYS A 115 4.74 -9.83 -6.51
N VAL A 116 5.08 -9.63 -5.24
CA VAL A 116 5.34 -8.29 -4.70
C VAL A 116 6.84 -8.13 -4.42
N THR A 117 7.41 -7.04 -4.91
CA THR A 117 8.82 -6.67 -4.72
C THR A 117 8.91 -5.24 -4.20
N ILE A 118 9.62 -5.07 -3.12
CA ILE A 118 9.86 -3.77 -2.48
C ILE A 118 11.31 -3.36 -2.71
#